data_a6bb1259b731d01339b98118e4af1cc8
#
_entry.id   a6bb1259b731d01339b98118e4af1cc8
#
_cell.length_a   1.000
_cell.length_b   1.000
_cell.length_c   1.000
_cell.angle_alpha   90.00
_cell.angle_beta   90.00
_cell.angle_gamma   90.00
#
_symmetry.space_group_name_H-M   'P 1'
#
loop_
_entity.id
_entity.type
_entity.pdbx_description
1 polymer ?
#
loop_
_entity_poly.entity_id
_entity_poly.type
_entity_poly.pdbx_seq_one_letter_code
_entity_poly.pdbx_strand_id
1 'polypeptide(L)'
;VANHNNSLVDPALVAAMAGRNVRLMAKAPLFTHPLIGWLIKGVGSVPVYRQQDDPSKMAANLDSFRDVHAVLAKGDVVGIFPEGISHSMSRLAPLKTGAARIALGAATQLGTDFPIVAMGLVFRDRDTFRSEAHVIIGESFRWEDLVGETTNRSAVREL
;
A
#
# COMPACT_ATOMS: atom_id res chain seq x y z
N VAL A 1 -3.57 -2.95 -4.24
CA VAL A 1 -2.95 -1.67 -4.60
C VAL A 1 -4.04 -0.68 -4.97
N ALA A 2 -4.03 0.55 -4.44
CA ALA A 2 -5.07 1.54 -4.74
C ALA A 2 -4.47 2.93 -4.98
N ASN A 3 -5.22 3.79 -5.69
CA ASN A 3 -4.92 5.21 -5.80
C ASN A 3 -5.28 5.95 -4.49
N HIS A 4 -4.70 7.14 -4.26
CA HIS A 4 -4.79 7.84 -2.98
C HIS A 4 -5.29 9.29 -3.12
N ASN A 5 -6.60 9.46 -3.17
CA ASN A 5 -7.25 10.74 -3.43
C ASN A 5 -7.86 11.39 -2.18
N ASN A 6 -8.10 10.64 -1.10
CA ASN A 6 -8.76 11.13 0.10
C ASN A 6 -8.19 10.50 1.38
N SER A 7 -7.04 10.97 1.77
CA SER A 7 -6.27 10.67 3.02
C SER A 7 -6.77 9.52 3.89
N LEU A 8 -7.77 9.73 4.73
CA LEU A 8 -8.26 8.73 5.69
C LEU A 8 -9.44 7.91 5.14
N VAL A 9 -10.16 8.42 4.16
CA VAL A 9 -11.33 7.74 3.57
C VAL A 9 -10.88 6.59 2.68
N ASP A 10 -9.81 6.77 1.89
CA ASP A 10 -9.31 5.73 1.00
C ASP A 10 -8.92 4.45 1.74
N PRO A 11 -8.11 4.50 2.82
CA PRO A 11 -7.81 3.32 3.63
C PRO A 11 -9.06 2.63 4.18
N ALA A 12 -10.04 3.40 4.63
CA ALA A 12 -11.29 2.86 5.17
C ALA A 12 -12.11 2.15 4.08
N LEU A 13 -12.21 2.74 2.88
CA LEU A 13 -12.88 2.10 1.74
C LEU A 13 -12.19 0.81 1.31
N VAL A 14 -10.86 0.83 1.19
CA VAL A 14 -10.09 -0.38 0.86
C VAL A 14 -10.34 -1.48 1.88
N ALA A 15 -10.29 -1.17 3.18
CA ALA A 15 -10.52 -2.14 4.24
C ALA A 15 -11.96 -2.69 4.22
N ALA A 16 -12.96 -1.82 4.00
CA ALA A 16 -14.38 -2.20 3.97
C ALA A 16 -14.73 -3.09 2.76
N MET A 17 -14.12 -2.82 1.61
CA MET A 17 -14.49 -3.47 0.34
C MET A 17 -13.65 -4.71 0.01
N ALA A 18 -12.54 -4.93 0.72
CA ALA A 18 -11.64 -6.07 0.43
C ALA A 18 -12.22 -7.44 0.84
N GLY A 19 -13.28 -7.50 1.65
CA GLY A 19 -13.86 -8.75 2.16
C GLY A 19 -12.92 -9.59 3.05
N ARG A 20 -11.75 -9.05 3.39
CA ARG A 20 -10.70 -9.68 4.20
C ARG A 20 -9.99 -8.63 5.05
N ASN A 21 -9.30 -9.06 6.10
CA ASN A 21 -8.45 -8.16 6.85
C ASN A 21 -7.29 -7.64 5.98
N VAL A 22 -7.23 -6.33 5.82
CA VAL A 22 -6.17 -5.65 5.07
C VAL A 22 -5.27 -4.90 6.04
N ARG A 23 -4.00 -5.24 6.05
CA ARG A 23 -2.98 -4.49 6.78
C ARG A 23 -2.47 -3.36 5.90
N LEU A 24 -2.88 -2.15 6.21
CA LEU A 24 -2.53 -0.97 5.42
C LEU A 24 -1.14 -0.46 5.80
N MET A 25 -0.40 -0.02 4.81
CA MET A 25 0.84 0.72 5.06
C MET A 25 0.50 2.20 5.30
N ALA A 26 0.92 2.72 6.44
CA ALA A 26 0.64 4.10 6.84
C ALA A 26 1.93 4.85 7.21
N LYS A 27 1.95 6.16 6.99
CA LYS A 27 3.13 6.99 7.32
C LYS A 27 3.44 6.91 8.83
N ALA A 28 4.72 6.69 9.17
CA ALA A 28 5.17 6.48 10.54
C ALA A 28 4.72 7.57 11.54
N PRO A 29 4.70 8.87 11.20
CA PRO A 29 4.21 9.90 12.13
C PRO A 29 2.75 9.72 12.57
N LEU A 30 1.90 9.02 11.82
CA LEU A 30 0.51 8.76 12.24
C LEU A 30 0.43 7.83 13.44
N PHE A 31 1.42 6.96 13.66
CA PHE A 31 1.46 6.02 14.77
C PHE A 31 1.69 6.67 16.13
N THR A 32 2.19 7.91 16.15
CA THR A 32 2.37 8.71 17.38
C THR A 32 1.15 9.56 17.72
N HIS A 33 0.18 9.68 16.80
CA HIS A 33 -1.04 10.43 17.07
C HIS A 33 -1.95 9.68 18.06
N PRO A 34 -2.46 10.32 19.12
CA PRO A 34 -3.15 9.61 20.22
C PRO A 34 -4.37 8.81 19.78
N LEU A 35 -5.20 9.35 18.90
CA LEU A 35 -6.41 8.67 18.42
C LEU A 35 -6.13 7.83 17.17
N ILE A 36 -5.53 8.43 16.15
CA ILE A 36 -5.26 7.74 14.88
C ILE A 36 -4.26 6.61 15.09
N GLY A 37 -3.21 6.85 15.89
CA GLY A 37 -2.18 5.86 16.18
C GLY A 37 -2.75 4.62 16.88
N TRP A 38 -3.66 4.79 17.82
CA TRP A 38 -4.35 3.67 18.44
C TRP A 38 -5.18 2.86 17.43
N LEU A 39 -5.96 3.54 16.58
CA LEU A 39 -6.79 2.89 15.57
C LEU A 39 -5.96 2.08 14.55
N ILE A 40 -4.93 2.71 13.95
CA ILE A 40 -4.12 2.06 12.91
C ILE A 40 -3.26 0.92 13.48
N LYS A 41 -2.82 1.00 14.73
CA LYS A 41 -2.18 -0.11 15.44
C LYS A 41 -3.17 -1.25 15.68
N GLY A 42 -4.39 -0.93 16.08
CA GLY A 42 -5.45 -1.92 16.33
C GLY A 42 -5.80 -2.76 15.09
N VAL A 43 -5.76 -2.17 13.89
CA VAL A 43 -5.97 -2.89 12.62
C VAL A 43 -4.69 -3.51 12.06
N GLY A 44 -3.57 -3.45 12.80
CA GLY A 44 -2.32 -4.07 12.40
C GLY A 44 -1.64 -3.39 11.21
N SER A 45 -1.82 -2.08 11.04
CA SER A 45 -1.13 -1.32 9.98
C SER A 45 0.38 -1.33 10.18
N VAL A 46 1.12 -1.28 9.07
CA VAL A 46 2.59 -1.29 9.05
C VAL A 46 3.12 0.14 8.82
N PRO A 47 4.03 0.63 9.66
CA PRO A 47 4.61 1.97 9.46
C PRO A 47 5.51 2.01 8.23
N VAL A 48 5.49 3.14 7.49
CA VAL A 48 6.43 3.41 6.41
C VAL A 48 7.04 4.79 6.58
N TYR A 49 8.36 4.86 6.43
CA TYR A 49 9.12 6.11 6.46
C TYR A 49 9.31 6.60 5.02
N ARG A 50 8.86 7.81 4.73
CA ARG A 50 8.97 8.41 3.41
C ARG A 50 10.12 9.39 3.39
N GLN A 51 10.88 9.40 2.29
CA GLN A 51 12.03 10.30 2.13
C GLN A 51 11.67 11.77 2.37
N GLN A 52 10.48 12.17 1.96
CA GLN A 52 10.00 13.54 2.14
C GLN A 52 9.65 13.91 3.60
N ASP A 53 9.37 12.91 4.46
CA ASP A 53 9.04 13.14 5.87
C ASP A 53 10.31 13.12 6.74
N ASP A 54 11.19 12.16 6.53
CA ASP A 54 12.45 12.03 7.25
C ASP A 54 13.46 11.18 6.44
N PRO A 55 14.36 11.82 5.68
CA PRO A 55 15.36 11.09 4.90
C PRO A 55 16.29 10.20 5.73
N SER A 56 16.56 10.57 7.00
CA SER A 56 17.46 9.83 7.89
C SER A 56 16.91 8.47 8.31
N LYS A 57 15.60 8.30 8.26
CA LYS A 57 14.89 7.07 8.67
C LYS A 57 14.60 6.10 7.53
N MET A 58 15.14 6.35 6.34
CA MET A 58 14.92 5.44 5.21
C MET A 58 15.41 4.01 5.47
N ALA A 59 16.47 3.84 6.26
CA ALA A 59 16.96 2.53 6.66
C ALA A 59 15.93 1.72 7.49
N ALA A 60 15.10 2.39 8.28
CA ALA A 60 14.04 1.76 9.07
C ALA A 60 12.94 1.11 8.20
N ASN A 61 12.85 1.47 6.90
CA ASN A 61 11.94 0.79 5.98
C ASN A 61 12.32 -0.69 5.75
N LEU A 62 13.55 -1.09 6.00
CA LEU A 62 13.94 -2.50 5.91
C LEU A 62 13.17 -3.36 6.92
N ASP A 63 12.97 -2.85 8.13
CA ASP A 63 12.17 -3.54 9.15
C ASP A 63 10.69 -3.55 8.75
N SER A 64 10.17 -2.41 8.27
CA SER A 64 8.80 -2.33 7.74
C SER A 64 8.56 -3.31 6.58
N PHE A 65 9.54 -3.50 5.72
CA PHE A 65 9.44 -4.47 4.61
C PHE A 65 9.45 -5.91 5.13
N ARG A 66 10.28 -6.23 6.14
CA ARG A 66 10.23 -7.54 6.80
C ARG A 66 8.87 -7.83 7.42
N ASP A 67 8.28 -6.83 8.10
CA ASP A 67 6.95 -6.96 8.68
C ASP A 67 5.89 -7.25 7.60
N VAL A 68 5.95 -6.54 6.47
CA VAL A 68 5.07 -6.78 5.32
C VAL A 68 5.28 -8.18 4.74
N HIS A 69 6.53 -8.61 4.57
CA HIS A 69 6.84 -9.95 4.07
C HIS A 69 6.29 -11.03 5.02
N ALA A 70 6.42 -10.84 6.33
CA ALA A 70 5.87 -11.76 7.33
C ALA A 70 4.33 -11.82 7.29
N VAL A 71 3.67 -10.70 6.99
CA VAL A 71 2.22 -10.62 6.80
C VAL A 71 1.79 -11.41 5.56
N LEU A 72 2.46 -11.18 4.42
CA LEU A 72 2.19 -11.89 3.17
C LEU A 72 2.46 -13.40 3.29
N ALA A 73 3.52 -13.79 3.99
CA ALA A 73 3.86 -15.20 4.24
C ALA A 73 2.77 -15.97 5.04
N LYS A 74 1.97 -15.24 5.83
CA LYS A 74 0.82 -15.82 6.54
C LYS A 74 -0.44 -15.88 5.69
N GLY A 75 -0.40 -15.44 4.45
CA GLY A 75 -1.55 -15.34 3.56
C GLY A 75 -2.47 -14.15 3.85
N ASP A 76 -2.05 -13.21 4.69
CA ASP A 76 -2.76 -11.96 4.94
C ASP A 76 -2.63 -11.00 3.76
N VAL A 77 -3.53 -10.02 3.70
CA VAL A 77 -3.54 -9.00 2.64
C VAL A 77 -2.84 -7.72 3.10
N VAL A 78 -1.99 -7.18 2.24
CA VAL A 78 -1.36 -5.87 2.44
C VAL A 78 -1.93 -4.85 1.48
N GLY A 79 -2.40 -3.74 2.01
CA GLY A 79 -2.88 -2.60 1.23
C GLY A 79 -1.82 -1.50 1.12
N ILE A 80 -1.54 -1.05 -0.09
CA ILE A 80 -0.56 -0.01 -0.37
C ILE A 80 -1.09 1.00 -1.37
N PHE A 81 -0.73 2.26 -1.17
CA PHE A 81 -0.97 3.37 -2.08
C PHE A 81 0.38 3.75 -2.73
N PRO A 82 0.67 3.27 -3.95
CA PRO A 82 2.01 3.39 -4.54
C PRO A 82 2.39 4.82 -4.91
N GLU A 83 1.45 5.74 -4.96
CA GLU A 83 1.69 7.18 -5.12
C GLU A 83 2.47 7.77 -3.94
N GLY A 84 2.35 7.17 -2.74
CA GLY A 84 3.03 7.58 -1.51
C GLY A 84 2.61 8.94 -0.95
N ILE A 85 1.63 9.58 -1.57
CA ILE A 85 0.99 10.84 -1.15
C ILE A 85 -0.50 10.76 -1.42
N SER A 86 -1.30 11.44 -0.60
CA SER A 86 -2.69 11.74 -0.94
C SER A 86 -2.75 13.08 -1.66
N HIS A 87 -3.51 13.15 -2.74
CA HIS A 87 -3.61 14.37 -3.56
C HIS A 87 -5.00 14.55 -4.17
N SER A 88 -5.25 15.74 -4.69
CA SER A 88 -6.55 16.13 -5.25
C SER A 88 -6.61 16.13 -6.79
N MET A 89 -5.56 15.66 -7.46
CA MET A 89 -5.53 15.60 -8.92
C MET A 89 -6.52 14.56 -9.44
N SER A 90 -7.11 14.80 -10.61
CA SER A 90 -7.99 13.87 -11.32
C SER A 90 -7.23 12.77 -12.10
N ARG A 91 -5.93 12.65 -11.88
CA ARG A 91 -5.05 11.65 -12.49
C ARG A 91 -4.17 11.04 -11.42
N LEU A 92 -3.62 9.86 -11.67
CA LEU A 92 -2.62 9.23 -10.81
C LEU A 92 -1.36 10.11 -10.68
N ALA A 93 -0.84 10.23 -9.48
CA ALA A 93 0.51 10.74 -9.29
C ALA A 93 1.55 9.69 -9.72
N PRO A 94 2.81 10.09 -9.98
CA PRO A 94 3.86 9.14 -10.32
C PRO A 94 4.00 8.05 -9.25
N LEU A 95 3.96 6.80 -9.68
CA LEU A 95 4.05 5.66 -8.78
C LEU A 95 5.47 5.54 -8.22
N LYS A 96 5.57 5.26 -6.93
CA LYS A 96 6.84 5.01 -6.24
C LYS A 96 7.21 3.54 -6.35
N THR A 97 8.48 3.25 -6.51
CA THR A 97 9.03 1.88 -6.62
C THR A 97 8.92 1.05 -5.33
N GLY A 98 8.44 1.65 -4.23
CA GLY A 98 8.33 0.98 -2.95
C GLY A 98 7.41 -0.24 -2.98
N ALA A 99 6.27 -0.15 -3.67
CA ALA A 99 5.33 -1.26 -3.81
C ALA A 99 5.96 -2.45 -4.54
N ALA A 100 6.58 -2.20 -5.70
CA ALA A 100 7.27 -3.22 -6.48
C ALA A 100 8.41 -3.88 -5.69
N ARG A 101 9.24 -3.09 -5.00
CA ARG A 101 10.34 -3.62 -4.17
C ARG A 101 9.84 -4.51 -3.03
N ILE A 102 8.72 -4.16 -2.40
CA ILE A 102 8.09 -5.00 -1.37
C ILE A 102 7.59 -6.30 -1.99
N ALA A 103 6.90 -6.23 -3.13
CA ALA A 103 6.35 -7.40 -3.80
C ALA A 103 7.46 -8.37 -4.23
N LEU A 104 8.47 -7.89 -4.95
CA LEU A 104 9.61 -8.69 -5.38
C LEU A 104 10.38 -9.30 -4.20
N GLY A 105 10.60 -8.53 -3.13
CA GLY A 105 11.27 -9.03 -1.93
C GLY A 105 10.46 -10.12 -1.21
N ALA A 106 9.14 -9.97 -1.12
CA ALA A 106 8.27 -11.00 -0.54
C ALA A 106 8.27 -12.27 -1.38
N ALA A 107 8.14 -12.15 -2.70
CA ALA A 107 8.13 -13.30 -3.61
C ALA A 107 9.46 -14.08 -3.58
N THR A 108 10.59 -13.39 -3.46
CA THR A 108 11.89 -14.03 -3.29
C THR A 108 11.95 -14.89 -2.00
N GLN A 109 11.35 -14.39 -0.90
CA GLN A 109 11.29 -15.16 0.35
C GLN A 109 10.30 -16.32 0.28
N LEU A 110 9.20 -16.18 -0.46
CA LEU A 110 8.17 -17.20 -0.62
C LEU A 110 8.53 -18.25 -1.67
N GLY A 111 9.47 -17.93 -2.57
CA GLY A 111 9.80 -18.76 -3.73
C GLY A 111 8.71 -18.80 -4.81
N THR A 112 7.73 -17.91 -4.73
CA THR A 112 6.61 -17.81 -5.67
C THR A 112 6.03 -16.39 -5.64
N ASP A 113 5.31 -16.01 -6.69
CA ASP A 113 4.51 -14.79 -6.70
C ASP A 113 3.21 -14.95 -5.88
N PHE A 114 2.51 -13.86 -5.74
CA PHE A 114 1.17 -13.79 -5.16
C PHE A 114 0.29 -12.81 -5.96
N PRO A 115 -1.04 -12.97 -5.91
CA PRO A 115 -1.92 -12.12 -6.70
C PRO A 115 -1.86 -10.66 -6.23
N ILE A 116 -1.78 -9.75 -7.20
CA ILE A 116 -1.93 -8.31 -6.97
C ILE A 116 -3.28 -7.88 -7.53
N VAL A 117 -4.06 -7.16 -6.74
CA VAL A 117 -5.36 -6.61 -7.12
C VAL A 117 -5.26 -5.10 -7.15
N ALA A 118 -5.58 -4.49 -8.28
CA ALA A 118 -5.71 -3.05 -8.41
C ALA A 118 -7.11 -2.60 -7.97
N MET A 119 -7.18 -1.52 -7.19
CA MET A 119 -8.44 -0.90 -6.78
C MET A 119 -8.45 0.57 -7.21
N GLY A 120 -9.48 0.98 -7.92
CA GLY A 120 -9.73 2.36 -8.29
C GLY A 120 -10.71 3.01 -7.31
N LEU A 121 -10.34 4.12 -6.70
CA LEU A 121 -11.19 4.90 -5.80
C LEU A 121 -11.57 6.20 -6.52
N VAL A 122 -12.86 6.39 -6.77
CA VAL A 122 -13.40 7.55 -7.47
C VAL A 122 -14.47 8.20 -6.60
N PHE A 123 -14.29 9.47 -6.30
CA PHE A 123 -15.26 10.26 -5.52
C PHE A 123 -15.98 11.23 -6.45
N ARG A 124 -17.30 11.30 -6.31
CA ARG A 124 -18.10 12.31 -7.00
C ARG A 124 -17.75 13.71 -6.49
N ASP A 125 -17.70 13.86 -5.16
CA ASP A 125 -17.26 15.06 -4.48
C ASP A 125 -16.54 14.66 -3.19
N ARG A 126 -15.23 14.95 -3.12
CA ARG A 126 -14.38 14.51 -2.02
C ARG A 126 -14.56 15.30 -0.73
N ASP A 127 -15.00 16.54 -0.88
CA ASP A 127 -15.07 17.51 0.21
C ASP A 127 -16.46 17.56 0.84
N THR A 128 -17.42 16.84 0.23
CA THR A 128 -18.83 16.80 0.71
C THR A 128 -19.09 15.53 1.52
N PHE A 129 -19.53 15.72 2.75
CA PHE A 129 -19.95 14.62 3.62
C PHE A 129 -21.13 13.86 3.02
N ARG A 130 -21.07 12.52 3.02
CA ARG A 130 -22.05 11.63 2.38
C ARG A 130 -22.10 11.71 0.85
N SER A 131 -21.09 12.24 0.21
CA SER A 131 -20.93 12.11 -1.23
C SER A 131 -20.71 10.66 -1.65
N GLU A 132 -21.01 10.37 -2.91
CA GLU A 132 -20.83 9.03 -3.49
C GLU A 132 -19.35 8.73 -3.71
N ALA A 133 -18.96 7.51 -3.38
CA ALA A 133 -17.65 6.96 -3.71
C ALA A 133 -17.84 5.64 -4.46
N HIS A 134 -17.13 5.48 -5.58
CA HIS A 134 -17.11 4.27 -6.36
C HIS A 134 -15.79 3.55 -6.11
N VAL A 135 -15.87 2.27 -5.77
CA VAL A 135 -14.70 1.39 -5.62
C VAL A 135 -14.73 0.39 -6.77
N ILE A 136 -13.75 0.49 -7.64
CA ILE A 136 -13.58 -0.40 -8.80
C ILE A 136 -12.51 -1.42 -8.41
N ILE A 137 -12.86 -2.68 -8.34
CA ILE A 137 -11.93 -3.77 -8.04
C ILE A 137 -11.58 -4.45 -9.35
N GLY A 138 -10.32 -4.35 -9.74
CA GLY A 138 -9.78 -4.99 -10.94
C GLY A 138 -9.58 -6.49 -10.74
N GLU A 139 -9.33 -7.18 -11.84
CA GLU A 139 -8.91 -8.57 -11.81
C GLU A 139 -7.54 -8.70 -11.14
N SER A 140 -7.33 -9.82 -10.46
CA SER A 140 -6.01 -10.13 -9.91
C SER A 140 -5.06 -10.53 -11.04
N PHE A 141 -3.84 -10.06 -10.98
CA PHE A 141 -2.79 -10.47 -11.92
C PHE A 141 -1.63 -11.15 -11.20
N ARG A 142 -0.94 -12.02 -11.93
CA ARG A 142 0.26 -12.75 -11.54
C ARG A 142 1.47 -12.22 -12.29
N TRP A 143 2.65 -12.45 -11.74
CA TRP A 143 3.90 -11.87 -12.22
C TRP A 143 5.11 -12.80 -11.94
N GLU A 144 4.89 -14.10 -12.12
CA GLU A 144 5.85 -15.18 -11.86
C GLU A 144 7.19 -15.00 -12.58
N ASP A 145 7.17 -14.41 -13.77
CA ASP A 145 8.33 -14.10 -14.60
C ASP A 145 9.31 -13.09 -13.98
N LEU A 146 8.84 -12.30 -13.00
CA LEU A 146 9.65 -11.32 -12.28
C LEU A 146 10.18 -11.84 -10.94
N VAL A 147 9.81 -13.03 -10.52
CA VAL A 147 10.27 -13.60 -9.24
C VAL A 147 11.78 -13.89 -9.29
N GLY A 148 12.50 -13.39 -8.29
CA GLY A 148 13.97 -13.47 -8.24
C GLY A 148 14.71 -12.24 -8.73
N GLU A 149 14.01 -11.31 -9.41
CA GLU A 149 14.59 -10.09 -10.01
C GLU A 149 14.68 -8.90 -9.03
N THR A 150 14.75 -9.16 -7.73
CA THR A 150 14.63 -8.13 -6.66
C THR A 150 15.63 -6.98 -6.75
N THR A 151 16.77 -7.18 -7.40
CA THR A 151 17.81 -6.16 -7.59
C THR A 151 17.79 -5.53 -8.96
N ASN A 152 17.02 -6.09 -9.89
CA ASN A 152 16.94 -5.59 -11.26
C ASN A 152 16.05 -4.34 -11.32
N ARG A 153 16.63 -3.23 -11.78
CA ARG A 153 15.89 -1.97 -11.96
C ARG A 153 14.76 -2.07 -12.99
N SER A 154 14.88 -2.95 -13.97
CA SER A 154 13.85 -3.18 -14.99
C SER A 154 12.64 -3.85 -14.34
N ALA A 155 12.80 -4.96 -13.65
CA ALA A 155 11.72 -5.66 -12.95
C ALA A 155 10.93 -4.76 -11.97
N VAL A 156 11.64 -3.87 -11.26
CA VAL A 156 11.02 -2.89 -10.36
C VAL A 156 10.14 -1.86 -11.10
N ARG A 157 10.40 -1.63 -12.39
CA ARG A 157 9.61 -0.70 -13.22
C ARG A 157 8.46 -1.38 -13.96
N GLU A 158 8.58 -2.67 -14.23
CA GLU A 158 7.57 -3.48 -14.91
C GLU A 158 6.43 -3.88 -13.97
N LEU A 159 6.71 -4.07 -12.69
CA LEU A 159 5.73 -4.35 -11.64
C LEU A 159 5.10 -3.05 -11.06
#